data_ee99c7a7aa7129750123ade6dc5fee6c
#
_entry.id   ee99c7a7aa7129750123ade6dc5fee6c
#
_cell.length_a   1.000
_cell.length_b   1.000
_cell.length_c   1.000
_cell.angle_alpha   90.00
_cell.angle_beta   90.00
_cell.angle_gamma   90.00
#
_symmetry.space_group_name_H-M   'P 1'
#
loop_
_entity.id
_entity.type
_entity.pdbx_description
1 polymer ?
#
loop_
_entity_poly.entity_id
_entity_poly.type
_entity_poly.pdbx_seq_one_letter_code
_entity_poly.pdbx_strand_id
1 'polypeptide(L)'
;PVIIFDIGGYFAPYIDEISASLGERLLLVLEDTANGHKKYQDTQYFANRRRFKSVAYDSYKMAENVMVANIMLAHLPSFVTDWSKYKPALVVGYGRIGRSLCFGLRERGVTNIVVIDSDKARLFMAATEGFEALTHAELGLYACYFEYCFSMSGQHGVTKKVVRAMNDNGYISVVTSYDDEFDQELMECFESGDGSSIMLDGKRINVVNKGRPINLSSHAAFDARNLSLHFIFGKILSAFLISLGLDLSTDWEDEVYPDILGEIR
;
A
#
# COMPACT_ATOMS: atom_id res chain seq x y z
N PRO A 1 -2.76 31.19 -6.09
CA PRO A 1 -3.35 29.87 -6.28
C PRO A 1 -2.54 28.79 -5.58
N VAL A 2 -3.21 27.80 -5.00
CA VAL A 2 -2.61 26.65 -4.32
C VAL A 2 -3.19 25.38 -4.94
N ILE A 3 -2.33 24.41 -5.22
CA ILE A 3 -2.69 23.07 -5.64
C ILE A 3 -2.00 22.10 -4.69
N ILE A 4 -2.73 21.11 -4.21
CA ILE A 4 -2.23 20.06 -3.34
C ILE A 4 -2.09 18.78 -4.15
N PHE A 5 -0.87 18.25 -4.20
CA PHE A 5 -0.60 16.89 -4.65
C PHE A 5 -0.43 16.02 -3.41
N ASP A 6 -1.29 15.04 -3.25
CA ASP A 6 -1.31 14.18 -2.06
C ASP A 6 -1.15 12.71 -2.45
N ILE A 7 -0.44 11.96 -1.61
CA ILE A 7 -0.18 10.54 -1.77
C ILE A 7 -0.47 9.87 -0.43
N GLY A 8 -1.68 9.37 -0.25
CA GLY A 8 -2.10 8.71 0.99
C GLY A 8 -3.02 9.53 1.89
N GLY A 9 -3.51 10.70 1.40
CA GLY A 9 -4.50 11.49 2.09
C GLY A 9 -3.99 12.18 3.35
N TYR A 10 -2.73 12.64 3.36
CA TYR A 10 -2.15 13.34 4.51
C TYR A 10 -2.82 14.67 4.80
N PHE A 11 -3.35 15.34 3.78
CA PHE A 11 -4.09 16.58 3.96
C PHE A 11 -5.59 16.37 4.24
N ALA A 12 -6.13 15.17 4.03
CA ALA A 12 -7.56 14.91 4.19
C ALA A 12 -8.11 15.31 5.57
N PRO A 13 -7.44 15.03 6.72
CA PRO A 13 -7.94 15.43 8.03
C PRO A 13 -8.09 16.95 8.21
N TYR A 14 -7.36 17.74 7.44
CA TYR A 14 -7.27 19.19 7.57
C TYR A 14 -7.86 19.94 6.37
N ILE A 15 -8.35 19.23 5.35
CA ILE A 15 -8.68 19.85 4.07
C ILE A 15 -9.85 20.82 4.15
N ASP A 16 -10.83 20.55 5.03
CA ASP A 16 -11.97 21.43 5.21
C ASP A 16 -11.53 22.79 5.80
N GLU A 17 -10.62 22.78 6.78
CA GLU A 17 -10.04 23.99 7.38
C GLU A 17 -9.14 24.74 6.36
N ILE A 18 -8.30 23.99 5.63
CA ILE A 18 -7.45 24.55 4.58
C ILE A 18 -8.31 25.21 3.50
N SER A 19 -9.38 24.53 3.06
CA SER A 19 -10.31 25.06 2.06
C SER A 19 -11.02 26.31 2.55
N ALA A 20 -11.47 26.32 3.80
CA ALA A 20 -12.10 27.49 4.40
C ALA A 20 -11.14 28.70 4.47
N SER A 21 -9.87 28.46 4.83
CA SER A 21 -8.83 29.49 4.95
C SER A 21 -8.39 30.05 3.59
N LEU A 22 -8.22 29.17 2.59
CA LEU A 22 -7.73 29.56 1.26
C LEU A 22 -8.84 30.06 0.33
N GLY A 23 -10.07 29.59 0.50
CA GLY A 23 -11.20 29.94 -0.36
C GLY A 23 -10.91 29.62 -1.82
N GLU A 24 -11.12 30.61 -2.71
CA GLU A 24 -10.87 30.46 -4.15
C GLU A 24 -9.39 30.29 -4.53
N ARG A 25 -8.47 30.50 -3.59
CA ARG A 25 -7.05 30.27 -3.82
C ARG A 25 -6.70 28.79 -3.87
N LEU A 26 -7.46 27.90 -3.21
CA LEU A 26 -7.31 26.46 -3.33
C LEU A 26 -7.99 26.01 -4.63
N LEU A 27 -7.20 25.80 -5.66
CA LEU A 27 -7.70 25.43 -7.00
C LEU A 27 -8.05 23.96 -7.11
N LEU A 28 -7.21 23.08 -6.54
CA LEU A 28 -7.30 21.66 -6.80
C LEU A 28 -6.59 20.85 -5.70
N VAL A 29 -7.13 19.68 -5.39
CA VAL A 29 -6.45 18.58 -4.71
C VAL A 29 -6.37 17.41 -5.66
N LEU A 30 -5.17 16.86 -5.84
CA LEU A 30 -4.88 15.67 -6.64
C LEU A 30 -4.39 14.57 -5.72
N GLU A 31 -5.12 13.45 -5.68
CA GLU A 31 -4.78 12.28 -4.85
C GLU A 31 -4.41 11.09 -5.73
N ASP A 32 -3.31 10.43 -5.37
CA ASP A 32 -2.78 9.27 -6.09
C ASP A 32 -3.35 7.93 -5.62
N THR A 33 -3.59 7.77 -4.31
CA THR A 33 -3.79 6.46 -3.69
C THR A 33 -5.25 6.16 -3.35
N ALA A 34 -5.61 4.86 -3.35
CA ALA A 34 -6.95 4.43 -2.91
C ALA A 34 -7.18 4.70 -1.41
N ASN A 35 -6.12 4.64 -0.59
CA ASN A 35 -6.19 4.96 0.84
C ASN A 35 -6.50 6.45 1.04
N GLY A 36 -5.74 7.32 0.39
CA GLY A 36 -6.00 8.76 0.44
C GLY A 36 -7.36 9.13 -0.13
N HIS A 37 -7.76 8.56 -1.27
CA HIS A 37 -9.10 8.79 -1.82
C HIS A 37 -10.20 8.51 -0.81
N LYS A 38 -10.13 7.38 -0.07
CA LYS A 38 -11.09 7.05 0.98
C LYS A 38 -11.10 8.07 2.11
N LYS A 39 -9.92 8.51 2.58
CA LYS A 39 -9.82 9.54 3.62
C LYS A 39 -10.50 10.84 3.19
N TYR A 40 -10.36 11.23 1.92
CA TYR A 40 -11.04 12.41 1.38
C TYR A 40 -12.55 12.24 1.26
N GLN A 41 -13.08 11.03 0.99
CA GLN A 41 -14.51 10.78 0.85
C GLN A 41 -15.32 11.21 2.07
N ASP A 42 -14.72 11.18 3.26
CA ASP A 42 -15.34 11.53 4.54
C ASP A 42 -15.29 13.04 4.83
N THR A 43 -14.72 13.86 3.93
CA THR A 43 -14.58 15.31 4.11
C THR A 43 -15.70 16.10 3.41
N GLN A 44 -16.01 17.31 3.91
CA GLN A 44 -16.93 18.21 3.24
C GLN A 44 -16.38 18.72 1.91
N TYR A 45 -15.05 18.87 1.82
CA TYR A 45 -14.34 19.27 0.61
C TYR A 45 -14.60 18.32 -0.56
N PHE A 46 -14.68 17.03 -0.30
CA PHE A 46 -14.95 16.01 -1.33
C PHE A 46 -16.30 16.19 -2.02
N ALA A 47 -17.30 16.72 -1.31
CA ALA A 47 -18.61 17.02 -1.90
C ALA A 47 -18.50 18.02 -3.07
N ASN A 48 -17.47 18.88 -3.08
CA ASN A 48 -17.14 19.78 -4.16
C ASN A 48 -16.23 19.12 -5.20
N ARG A 49 -16.79 18.19 -5.97
CA ARG A 49 -16.05 17.36 -6.94
C ARG A 49 -15.27 18.11 -8.02
N ARG A 50 -15.50 19.41 -8.21
CA ARG A 50 -14.80 20.23 -9.19
C ARG A 50 -13.34 20.51 -8.81
N ARG A 51 -13.05 20.47 -7.50
CA ARG A 51 -11.73 20.78 -6.93
C ARG A 51 -10.97 19.57 -6.41
N PHE A 52 -11.52 18.37 -6.57
CA PHE A 52 -10.88 17.12 -6.20
C PHE A 52 -10.78 16.20 -7.40
N LYS A 53 -9.59 15.71 -7.67
CA LYS A 53 -9.30 14.68 -8.68
C LYS A 53 -8.48 13.57 -8.03
N SER A 54 -8.69 12.34 -8.49
CA SER A 54 -7.92 11.20 -8.01
C SER A 54 -7.67 10.23 -9.15
N VAL A 55 -6.45 9.74 -9.24
CA VAL A 55 -6.06 8.66 -10.16
C VAL A 55 -6.11 7.27 -9.49
N ALA A 56 -6.52 7.19 -8.24
CA ALA A 56 -6.55 5.98 -7.44
C ALA A 56 -7.30 4.80 -8.08
N TYR A 57 -8.31 5.10 -8.90
CA TYR A 57 -9.15 4.11 -9.57
C TYR A 57 -8.99 4.11 -11.09
N ASP A 58 -7.94 4.76 -11.59
CA ASP A 58 -7.56 4.67 -12.98
C ASP A 58 -7.21 3.21 -13.36
N SER A 59 -7.54 2.80 -14.60
CA SER A 59 -7.33 1.44 -15.09
C SER A 59 -5.85 1.04 -15.06
N TYR A 60 -4.94 1.97 -15.33
CA TYR A 60 -3.50 1.72 -15.33
C TYR A 60 -2.91 1.55 -13.93
N LYS A 61 -3.62 2.00 -12.89
CA LYS A 61 -3.24 1.78 -11.49
C LYS A 61 -3.16 0.29 -11.13
N MET A 62 -3.82 -0.57 -11.90
CA MET A 62 -3.72 -2.03 -11.74
C MET A 62 -2.30 -2.53 -12.07
N ALA A 63 -1.71 -2.03 -13.16
CA ALA A 63 -0.33 -2.38 -13.54
C ALA A 63 0.67 -1.90 -12.47
N GLU A 64 0.52 -0.67 -11.99
CA GLU A 64 1.36 -0.13 -10.91
C GLU A 64 1.30 -1.00 -9.64
N ASN A 65 0.12 -1.45 -9.23
CA ASN A 65 0.01 -2.30 -8.04
C ASN A 65 0.77 -3.63 -8.18
N VAL A 66 0.82 -4.22 -9.38
CA VAL A 66 1.63 -5.42 -9.66
C VAL A 66 3.12 -5.09 -9.54
N MET A 67 3.55 -3.95 -10.09
CA MET A 67 4.94 -3.51 -10.02
C MET A 67 5.38 -3.22 -8.59
N VAL A 68 4.54 -2.54 -7.79
CA VAL A 68 4.79 -2.30 -6.36
C VAL A 68 5.06 -3.62 -5.63
N ALA A 69 4.22 -4.63 -5.82
CA ALA A 69 4.41 -5.95 -5.20
C ALA A 69 5.72 -6.61 -5.64
N ASN A 70 6.05 -6.55 -6.95
CA ASN A 70 7.27 -7.13 -7.49
C ASN A 70 8.52 -6.43 -6.97
N ILE A 71 8.52 -5.11 -6.88
CA ILE A 71 9.64 -4.33 -6.34
C ILE A 71 9.83 -4.64 -4.85
N MET A 72 8.77 -4.69 -4.08
CA MET A 72 8.85 -5.12 -2.68
C MET A 72 9.55 -6.47 -2.55
N LEU A 73 9.09 -7.47 -3.29
CA LEU A 73 9.65 -8.82 -3.22
C LEU A 73 11.09 -8.91 -3.74
N ALA A 74 11.47 -8.08 -4.70
CA ALA A 74 12.83 -8.03 -5.23
C ALA A 74 13.81 -7.42 -4.22
N HIS A 75 13.38 -6.42 -3.45
CA HIS A 75 14.23 -5.73 -2.48
C HIS A 75 14.10 -6.25 -1.04
N LEU A 76 13.12 -7.12 -0.77
CA LEU A 76 12.93 -7.72 0.56
C LEU A 76 14.22 -8.36 1.13
N PRO A 77 15.04 -9.10 0.36
CA PRO A 77 16.29 -9.69 0.87
C PRO A 77 17.32 -8.68 1.37
N SER A 78 17.21 -7.41 0.98
CA SER A 78 18.08 -6.35 1.51
C SER A 78 17.74 -5.95 2.96
N PHE A 79 16.55 -6.33 3.43
CA PHE A 79 16.07 -6.05 4.78
C PHE A 79 15.91 -7.31 5.63
N VAL A 80 15.71 -8.47 4.99
CA VAL A 80 15.48 -9.76 5.63
C VAL A 80 16.54 -10.72 5.15
N THR A 81 17.64 -10.82 5.90
CA THR A 81 18.84 -11.57 5.50
C THR A 81 18.67 -13.09 5.51
N ASP A 82 17.73 -13.58 6.30
CA ASP A 82 17.38 -15.00 6.45
C ASP A 82 16.08 -15.36 5.70
N TRP A 83 15.73 -14.60 4.66
CA TRP A 83 14.57 -14.87 3.82
C TRP A 83 14.57 -16.33 3.31
N SER A 84 13.45 -17.01 3.51
CA SER A 84 13.27 -18.38 3.07
C SER A 84 11.85 -18.63 2.55
N LYS A 85 11.74 -19.17 1.35
CA LYS A 85 10.45 -19.56 0.76
C LYS A 85 9.74 -20.70 1.48
N TYR A 86 10.41 -21.39 2.38
CA TYR A 86 9.86 -22.51 3.15
C TYR A 86 9.19 -22.05 4.47
N LYS A 87 9.36 -20.80 4.85
CA LYS A 87 8.75 -20.24 6.03
C LYS A 87 7.35 -19.66 5.70
N PRO A 88 6.38 -19.79 6.61
CA PRO A 88 5.02 -19.34 6.37
C PRO A 88 4.90 -17.82 6.34
N ALA A 89 4.08 -17.32 5.43
CA ALA A 89 3.79 -15.90 5.24
C ALA A 89 2.32 -15.59 5.48
N LEU A 90 2.05 -14.53 6.24
CA LEU A 90 0.75 -13.94 6.44
C LEU A 90 0.62 -12.68 5.57
N VAL A 91 -0.45 -12.56 4.81
CA VAL A 91 -0.78 -11.35 4.05
C VAL A 91 -2.04 -10.72 4.64
N VAL A 92 -1.91 -9.50 5.14
CA VAL A 92 -3.00 -8.73 5.74
C VAL A 92 -3.54 -7.74 4.71
N GLY A 93 -4.75 -8.01 4.22
CA GLY A 93 -5.40 -7.25 3.15
C GLY A 93 -5.20 -7.90 1.76
N TYR A 94 -6.32 -8.37 1.17
CA TYR A 94 -6.36 -8.94 -0.18
C TYR A 94 -6.91 -7.94 -1.20
N GLY A 95 -6.48 -6.67 -1.06
CA GLY A 95 -6.70 -5.63 -2.06
C GLY A 95 -5.82 -5.85 -3.30
N ARG A 96 -5.72 -4.84 -4.15
CA ARG A 96 -4.96 -4.92 -5.41
C ARG A 96 -3.49 -5.32 -5.19
N ILE A 97 -2.80 -4.67 -4.25
CA ILE A 97 -1.38 -4.94 -3.97
C ILE A 97 -1.24 -6.28 -3.25
N GLY A 98 -2.07 -6.57 -2.23
CA GLY A 98 -2.01 -7.82 -1.48
C GLY A 98 -2.23 -9.04 -2.36
N ARG A 99 -3.21 -8.98 -3.27
CA ARG A 99 -3.42 -10.02 -4.27
C ARG A 99 -2.20 -10.21 -5.16
N SER A 100 -1.63 -9.14 -5.70
CA SER A 100 -0.42 -9.19 -6.53
C SER A 100 0.78 -9.75 -5.77
N LEU A 101 0.93 -9.39 -4.48
CA LEU A 101 1.98 -9.92 -3.62
C LEU A 101 1.81 -11.43 -3.38
N CYS A 102 0.61 -11.92 -3.12
CA CYS A 102 0.36 -13.35 -2.94
C CYS A 102 0.80 -14.15 -4.18
N PHE A 103 0.47 -13.68 -5.38
CA PHE A 103 0.94 -14.30 -6.62
C PHE A 103 2.46 -14.23 -6.76
N GLY A 104 3.06 -13.08 -6.49
CA GLY A 104 4.51 -12.90 -6.54
C GLY A 104 5.27 -13.76 -5.52
N LEU A 105 4.71 -13.98 -4.33
CA LEU A 105 5.25 -14.93 -3.35
C LEU A 105 5.18 -16.38 -3.86
N ARG A 106 4.02 -16.76 -4.42
CA ARG A 106 3.81 -18.11 -4.99
C ARG A 106 4.75 -18.39 -6.16
N GLU A 107 4.96 -17.44 -7.05
CA GLU A 107 5.93 -17.54 -8.16
C GLU A 107 7.37 -17.71 -7.66
N ARG A 108 7.71 -17.17 -6.50
CA ARG A 108 9.01 -17.35 -5.84
C ARG A 108 9.09 -18.65 -5.02
N GLY A 109 8.06 -19.46 -5.08
CA GLY A 109 8.01 -20.79 -4.48
C GLY A 109 7.61 -20.79 -2.99
N VAL A 110 7.06 -19.70 -2.47
CA VAL A 110 6.42 -19.72 -1.14
C VAL A 110 5.12 -20.48 -1.25
N THR A 111 5.02 -21.60 -0.54
CA THR A 111 3.87 -22.51 -0.62
C THR A 111 2.87 -22.32 0.50
N ASN A 112 3.30 -21.73 1.62
CA ASN A 112 2.47 -21.52 2.80
C ASN A 112 2.15 -20.02 2.93
N ILE A 113 1.08 -19.60 2.27
CA ILE A 113 0.60 -18.22 2.23
C ILE A 113 -0.82 -18.21 2.79
N VAL A 114 -1.00 -17.52 3.90
CA VAL A 114 -2.30 -17.31 4.53
C VAL A 114 -2.70 -15.84 4.35
N VAL A 115 -3.95 -15.62 3.97
CA VAL A 115 -4.52 -14.29 3.75
C VAL A 115 -5.54 -13.99 4.82
N ILE A 116 -5.50 -12.77 5.37
CA ILE A 116 -6.60 -12.23 6.17
C ILE A 116 -7.12 -10.93 5.55
N ASP A 117 -8.44 -10.76 5.56
CA ASP A 117 -9.10 -9.51 5.16
C ASP A 117 -10.38 -9.32 5.98
N SER A 118 -10.84 -8.09 6.12
CA SER A 118 -12.14 -7.76 6.71
C SER A 118 -13.29 -7.93 5.72
N ASP A 119 -13.00 -7.85 4.42
CA ASP A 119 -13.97 -8.00 3.33
C ASP A 119 -14.13 -9.49 2.94
N LYS A 120 -15.33 -10.03 3.19
CA LYS A 120 -15.65 -11.42 2.88
C LYS A 120 -15.55 -11.74 1.38
N ALA A 121 -15.83 -10.78 0.49
CA ALA A 121 -15.72 -11.00 -0.95
C ALA A 121 -14.25 -11.18 -1.36
N ARG A 122 -13.33 -10.43 -0.73
CA ARG A 122 -11.89 -10.59 -0.94
C ARG A 122 -11.37 -11.91 -0.38
N LEU A 123 -11.84 -12.34 0.80
CA LEU A 123 -11.49 -13.65 1.34
C LEU A 123 -11.99 -14.77 0.42
N PHE A 124 -13.22 -14.67 -0.10
CA PHE A 124 -13.75 -15.62 -1.08
C PHE A 124 -12.88 -15.64 -2.35
N MET A 125 -12.47 -14.49 -2.85
CA MET A 125 -11.55 -14.38 -4.00
C MET A 125 -10.21 -15.06 -3.70
N ALA A 126 -9.60 -14.80 -2.56
CA ALA A 126 -8.33 -15.42 -2.15
C ALA A 126 -8.46 -16.96 -2.11
N ALA A 127 -9.54 -17.47 -1.54
CA ALA A 127 -9.80 -18.90 -1.49
C ALA A 127 -9.99 -19.52 -2.88
N THR A 128 -10.72 -18.85 -3.78
CA THR A 128 -10.90 -19.34 -5.17
C THR A 128 -9.61 -19.32 -5.98
N GLU A 129 -8.67 -18.45 -5.63
CA GLU A 129 -7.33 -18.37 -6.24
C GLU A 129 -6.30 -19.31 -5.59
N GLY A 130 -6.77 -20.15 -4.64
CA GLY A 130 -5.99 -21.23 -4.04
C GLY A 130 -5.09 -20.78 -2.89
N PHE A 131 -5.42 -19.68 -2.21
CA PHE A 131 -4.79 -19.27 -0.96
C PHE A 131 -5.65 -19.69 0.23
N GLU A 132 -5.00 -19.99 1.35
CA GLU A 132 -5.69 -20.13 2.62
C GLU A 132 -6.19 -18.75 3.07
N ALA A 133 -7.50 -18.60 3.27
CA ALA A 133 -8.13 -17.32 3.59
C ALA A 133 -8.89 -17.41 4.91
N LEU A 134 -8.56 -16.51 5.83
CA LEU A 134 -9.07 -16.49 7.19
C LEU A 134 -9.62 -15.11 7.55
N THR A 135 -10.59 -15.10 8.44
CA THR A 135 -10.99 -13.87 9.12
C THR A 135 -10.00 -13.53 10.24
N HIS A 136 -9.99 -12.30 10.72
CA HIS A 136 -9.21 -11.91 11.90
C HIS A 136 -9.57 -12.70 13.17
N ALA A 137 -10.76 -13.27 13.24
CA ALA A 137 -11.16 -14.12 14.38
C ALA A 137 -10.48 -15.49 14.32
N GLU A 138 -10.42 -16.07 13.11
CA GLU A 138 -9.80 -17.38 12.89
C GLU A 138 -8.28 -17.36 13.03
N LEU A 139 -7.64 -16.20 12.82
CA LEU A 139 -6.20 -16.03 13.03
C LEU A 139 -5.76 -16.41 14.44
N GLY A 140 -6.65 -16.33 15.44
CA GLY A 140 -6.37 -16.77 16.82
C GLY A 140 -6.06 -18.25 16.97
N LEU A 141 -6.30 -19.09 15.96
CA LEU A 141 -5.91 -20.50 15.92
C LEU A 141 -4.41 -20.68 15.63
N TYR A 142 -3.75 -19.65 15.11
CA TYR A 142 -2.33 -19.63 14.79
C TYR A 142 -1.57 -18.87 15.88
N ALA A 143 -0.81 -19.58 16.69
CA ALA A 143 0.08 -18.96 17.67
C ALA A 143 1.53 -19.26 17.32
N CYS A 144 2.38 -18.23 17.22
CA CYS A 144 3.80 -18.37 16.88
C CYS A 144 4.03 -19.20 15.61
N TYR A 145 3.32 -18.88 14.54
CA TYR A 145 3.36 -19.68 13.30
C TYR A 145 4.02 -18.94 12.16
N PHE A 146 3.69 -17.66 11.93
CA PHE A 146 4.16 -16.93 10.77
C PHE A 146 5.53 -16.30 11.01
N GLU A 147 6.42 -16.50 10.05
CA GLU A 147 7.72 -15.83 10.03
C GLU A 147 7.66 -14.46 9.38
N TYR A 148 6.84 -14.34 8.35
CA TYR A 148 6.66 -13.10 7.59
C TYR A 148 5.22 -12.64 7.66
N CYS A 149 5.04 -11.34 7.86
CA CYS A 149 3.76 -10.67 7.71
C CYS A 149 3.92 -9.51 6.73
N PHE A 150 3.03 -9.45 5.74
CA PHE A 150 2.96 -8.37 4.77
C PHE A 150 1.62 -7.66 4.94
N SER A 151 1.62 -6.42 5.41
CA SER A 151 0.39 -5.67 5.60
C SER A 151 0.19 -4.62 4.51
N MET A 152 -0.99 -4.65 3.90
CA MET A 152 -1.40 -3.84 2.75
C MET A 152 -2.85 -3.40 2.88
N SER A 153 -3.31 -3.27 4.12
CA SER A 153 -4.70 -2.95 4.42
C SER A 153 -4.98 -1.45 4.30
N GLY A 154 -4.02 -0.62 4.70
CA GLY A 154 -4.18 0.82 4.89
C GLY A 154 -5.27 1.16 5.91
N GLN A 155 -5.63 0.23 6.80
CA GLN A 155 -6.73 0.35 7.75
C GLN A 155 -6.42 -0.36 9.08
N HIS A 156 -5.23 -0.13 9.62
CA HIS A 156 -4.78 -0.68 10.91
C HIS A 156 -4.93 -2.20 11.02
N GLY A 157 -4.61 -2.92 9.92
CA GLY A 157 -4.76 -4.37 9.85
C GLY A 157 -3.79 -5.15 10.74
N VAL A 158 -2.65 -4.56 11.10
CA VAL A 158 -1.67 -5.16 12.01
C VAL A 158 -2.10 -4.91 13.46
N THR A 159 -2.72 -5.90 14.06
CA THR A 159 -3.23 -5.88 15.43
C THR A 159 -2.37 -6.73 16.36
N LYS A 160 -2.60 -6.65 17.67
CA LYS A 160 -1.98 -7.57 18.66
C LYS A 160 -2.22 -9.05 18.31
N LYS A 161 -3.35 -9.39 17.66
CA LYS A 161 -3.62 -10.76 17.20
C LYS A 161 -2.66 -11.19 16.10
N VAL A 162 -2.37 -10.31 15.15
CA VAL A 162 -1.39 -10.55 14.10
C VAL A 162 -0.01 -10.78 14.71
N VAL A 163 0.43 -9.93 15.63
CA VAL A 163 1.72 -10.07 16.30
C VAL A 163 1.80 -11.38 17.10
N ARG A 164 0.72 -11.79 17.78
CA ARG A 164 0.68 -13.08 18.50
C ARG A 164 0.78 -14.30 17.59
N ALA A 165 0.27 -14.18 16.36
CA ALA A 165 0.39 -15.24 15.35
C ALA A 165 1.80 -15.34 14.73
N MET A 166 2.64 -14.32 14.88
CA MET A 166 4.02 -14.30 14.40
C MET A 166 4.96 -15.12 15.30
N ASN A 167 5.99 -15.69 14.70
CA ASN A 167 7.14 -16.26 15.42
C ASN A 167 7.94 -15.16 16.14
N ASP A 168 8.64 -15.54 17.20
CA ASP A 168 9.65 -14.66 17.78
C ASP A 168 10.75 -14.34 16.75
N ASN A 169 11.17 -13.09 16.68
CA ASN A 169 12.06 -12.52 15.67
C ASN A 169 11.53 -12.55 14.21
N GLY A 170 10.24 -12.84 14.00
CA GLY A 170 9.60 -12.72 12.70
C GLY A 170 9.60 -11.28 12.17
N TYR A 171 9.19 -11.10 10.92
CA TYR A 171 9.31 -9.83 10.20
C TYR A 171 7.94 -9.33 9.75
N ILE A 172 7.65 -8.05 10.00
CA ILE A 172 6.48 -7.34 9.46
C ILE A 172 6.95 -6.30 8.45
N SER A 173 6.42 -6.37 7.23
CA SER A 173 6.62 -5.38 6.16
C SER A 173 5.29 -4.74 5.79
N VAL A 174 5.28 -3.43 5.59
CA VAL A 174 4.10 -2.67 5.20
C VAL A 174 4.28 -2.02 3.83
N VAL A 175 3.17 -1.72 3.14
CA VAL A 175 3.15 -1.02 1.84
C VAL A 175 2.71 0.42 1.96
N THR A 176 1.83 0.70 2.90
CA THR A 176 1.49 2.07 3.32
C THR A 176 2.44 2.51 4.43
N SER A 177 2.16 3.57 5.13
CA SER A 177 2.95 3.97 6.29
C SER A 177 2.57 3.15 7.54
N TYR A 178 3.45 3.14 8.54
CA TYR A 178 3.21 2.42 9.79
C TYR A 178 1.94 2.91 10.50
N ASP A 179 1.66 4.20 10.45
CA ASP A 179 0.48 4.83 11.05
C ASP A 179 -0.85 4.42 10.38
N ASP A 180 -0.82 3.98 9.13
CA ASP A 180 -1.98 3.44 8.42
C ASP A 180 -2.15 1.92 8.60
N GLU A 181 -1.07 1.19 8.93
CA GLU A 181 -1.11 -0.28 9.01
C GLU A 181 -1.18 -0.81 10.44
N PHE A 182 -0.48 -0.19 11.38
CA PHE A 182 -0.48 -0.64 12.77
C PHE A 182 -1.66 -0.05 13.54
N ASP A 183 -2.29 -0.90 14.33
CA ASP A 183 -3.35 -0.50 15.24
C ASP A 183 -2.74 0.37 16.37
N GLN A 184 -3.52 1.31 16.89
CA GLN A 184 -3.06 2.27 17.88
C GLN A 184 -2.53 1.59 19.16
N GLU A 185 -3.11 0.46 19.57
CA GLU A 185 -2.64 -0.28 20.75
C GLU A 185 -1.25 -0.89 20.57
N LEU A 186 -0.83 -1.14 19.32
CA LEU A 186 0.53 -1.62 19.02
C LEU A 186 1.56 -0.51 19.01
N MET A 187 1.16 0.73 18.78
CA MET A 187 2.09 1.86 18.75
C MET A 187 2.84 2.02 20.08
N GLU A 188 2.21 1.62 21.19
CA GLU A 188 2.82 1.62 22.53
C GLU A 188 3.82 0.46 22.75
N CYS A 189 3.78 -0.56 21.86
CA CYS A 189 4.63 -1.74 21.95
C CYS A 189 5.93 -1.61 21.13
N PHE A 190 6.12 -0.51 20.42
CA PHE A 190 7.36 -0.27 19.69
C PHE A 190 8.52 -0.07 20.68
N GLU A 191 9.55 -0.90 20.56
CA GLU A 191 10.80 -0.71 21.28
C GLU A 191 11.53 0.49 20.71
N SER A 192 12.06 1.34 21.60
CA SER A 192 12.83 2.52 21.21
C SER A 192 12.18 3.34 20.09
N GLY A 193 12.12 4.62 20.16
CA GLY A 193 11.44 5.51 19.22
C GLY A 193 11.92 5.50 17.75
N ASP A 194 12.63 4.43 17.32
CA ASP A 194 13.10 4.29 15.92
C ASP A 194 12.21 3.41 15.02
N GLY A 195 11.19 2.77 15.60
CA GLY A 195 10.21 1.98 14.83
C GLY A 195 10.74 0.67 14.24
N SER A 196 11.89 0.17 14.67
CA SER A 196 12.53 -1.02 14.08
C SER A 196 11.99 -2.35 14.62
N SER A 197 11.37 -2.36 15.78
CA SER A 197 10.82 -3.58 16.40
C SER A 197 9.65 -3.31 17.32
N ILE A 198 8.83 -4.35 17.52
CA ILE A 198 7.72 -4.39 18.46
C ILE A 198 8.02 -5.45 19.50
N MET A 199 7.79 -5.13 20.78
CA MET A 199 7.78 -6.10 21.87
C MET A 199 6.38 -6.34 22.35
N LEU A 200 5.91 -7.60 22.27
CA LEU A 200 4.61 -8.00 22.77
C LEU A 200 4.67 -9.41 23.38
N ASP A 201 4.17 -9.55 24.58
CA ASP A 201 4.09 -10.84 25.30
C ASP A 201 5.47 -11.58 25.36
N GLY A 202 6.57 -10.82 25.50
CA GLY A 202 7.93 -11.35 25.54
C GLY A 202 8.53 -11.76 24.20
N LYS A 203 7.82 -11.54 23.09
CA LYS A 203 8.31 -11.74 21.71
C LYS A 203 8.77 -10.44 21.11
N ARG A 204 9.83 -10.52 20.32
CA ARG A 204 10.33 -9.42 19.50
C ARG A 204 9.94 -9.66 18.04
N ILE A 205 9.31 -8.69 17.42
CA ILE A 205 8.98 -8.72 15.99
C ILE A 205 9.74 -7.60 15.30
N ASN A 206 10.46 -7.94 14.24
CA ASN A 206 11.22 -6.97 13.46
C ASN A 206 10.30 -6.24 12.49
N VAL A 207 10.38 -4.90 12.48
CA VAL A 207 9.60 -4.06 11.56
C VAL A 207 10.52 -3.63 10.40
N VAL A 208 10.24 -4.19 9.23
CA VAL A 208 11.05 -3.98 8.04
C VAL A 208 11.03 -2.52 7.64
N ASN A 209 12.21 -1.97 7.31
CA ASN A 209 12.39 -0.57 6.92
C ASN A 209 11.75 0.44 7.89
N LYS A 210 11.68 0.09 9.19
CA LYS A 210 11.07 0.93 10.24
C LYS A 210 9.61 1.31 9.94
N GLY A 211 8.85 0.41 9.38
CA GLY A 211 7.46 0.62 8.99
C GLY A 211 7.25 1.55 7.78
N ARG A 212 8.31 1.78 7.00
CA ARG A 212 8.21 2.51 5.74
C ARG A 212 8.13 1.53 4.56
N PRO A 213 7.41 1.85 3.48
CA PRO A 213 7.30 1.00 2.31
C PRO A 213 8.66 0.67 1.69
N ILE A 214 8.91 -0.61 1.40
CA ILE A 214 10.17 -1.05 0.77
C ILE A 214 10.31 -0.49 -0.64
N ASN A 215 9.22 -0.44 -1.42
CA ASN A 215 9.20 0.07 -2.78
C ASN A 215 9.54 1.57 -2.89
N LEU A 216 9.49 2.31 -1.78
CA LEU A 216 9.93 3.71 -1.69
C LEU A 216 11.28 3.87 -0.98
N SER A 217 11.95 2.77 -0.67
CA SER A 217 13.29 2.81 -0.06
C SER A 217 14.34 3.30 -1.06
N SER A 218 15.48 3.76 -0.54
CA SER A 218 16.63 4.14 -1.39
C SER A 218 17.13 2.98 -2.27
N HIS A 219 16.91 1.73 -1.87
CA HIS A 219 17.25 0.54 -2.66
C HIS A 219 16.34 0.37 -3.88
N ALA A 220 15.09 0.81 -3.79
CA ALA A 220 14.08 0.64 -4.84
C ALA A 220 13.81 1.90 -5.66
N ALA A 221 14.21 3.08 -5.19
CA ALA A 221 13.87 4.37 -5.79
C ALA A 221 14.31 4.51 -7.27
N PHE A 222 15.38 3.82 -7.66
CA PHE A 222 15.93 3.83 -9.01
C PHE A 222 15.76 2.51 -9.76
N ASP A 223 14.85 1.64 -9.30
CA ASP A 223 14.57 0.39 -9.99
C ASP A 223 13.85 0.67 -11.32
N ALA A 224 14.51 0.33 -12.44
CA ALA A 224 13.98 0.55 -13.78
C ALA A 224 12.63 -0.19 -14.03
N ARG A 225 12.31 -1.22 -13.22
CA ARG A 225 11.02 -1.90 -13.26
C ARG A 225 9.85 -1.03 -12.78
N ASN A 226 10.13 0.14 -12.23
CA ASN A 226 9.11 1.09 -11.73
C ASN A 226 8.51 1.99 -12.82
N LEU A 227 8.57 1.56 -14.09
CA LEU A 227 8.05 2.31 -15.23
C LEU A 227 6.57 2.68 -15.10
N SER A 228 5.78 1.81 -14.45
CA SER A 228 4.37 2.10 -14.20
C SER A 228 4.14 3.34 -13.34
N LEU A 229 5.08 3.71 -12.45
CA LEU A 229 5.02 4.95 -11.70
C LEU A 229 5.09 6.17 -12.63
N HIS A 230 5.95 6.15 -13.63
CA HIS A 230 6.06 7.24 -14.59
C HIS A 230 4.76 7.45 -15.36
N PHE A 231 4.09 6.35 -15.70
CA PHE A 231 2.78 6.42 -16.36
C PHE A 231 1.72 7.04 -15.44
N ILE A 232 1.67 6.63 -14.18
CA ILE A 232 0.75 7.21 -13.20
C ILE A 232 1.07 8.70 -12.93
N PHE A 233 2.35 9.08 -12.86
CA PHE A 233 2.73 10.48 -12.74
C PHE A 233 2.29 11.29 -13.96
N GLY A 234 2.35 10.72 -15.17
CA GLY A 234 1.77 11.30 -16.36
C GLY A 234 0.26 11.53 -16.23
N LYS A 235 -0.48 10.57 -15.68
CA LYS A 235 -1.92 10.72 -15.40
C LYS A 235 -2.21 11.85 -14.40
N ILE A 236 -1.43 11.95 -13.34
CA ILE A 236 -1.54 13.03 -12.35
C ILE A 236 -1.26 14.38 -13.04
N LEU A 237 -0.20 14.46 -13.84
CA LEU A 237 0.15 15.68 -14.58
C LEU A 237 -0.95 16.07 -15.57
N SER A 238 -1.52 15.11 -16.30
CA SER A 238 -2.65 15.36 -17.21
C SER A 238 -3.86 15.89 -16.46
N ALA A 239 -4.24 15.28 -15.34
CA ALA A 239 -5.34 15.75 -14.52
C ALA A 239 -5.11 17.18 -14.00
N PHE A 240 -3.86 17.52 -13.67
CA PHE A 240 -3.44 18.86 -13.29
C PHE A 240 -3.61 19.86 -14.44
N LEU A 241 -3.06 19.57 -15.62
CA LEU A 241 -3.10 20.45 -16.79
C LEU A 241 -4.53 20.69 -17.28
N ILE A 242 -5.35 19.64 -17.34
CA ILE A 242 -6.77 19.75 -17.67
C ILE A 242 -7.50 20.66 -16.68
N SER A 243 -7.17 20.55 -15.39
CA SER A 243 -7.78 21.38 -14.34
C SER A 243 -7.41 22.86 -14.42
N LEU A 244 -6.30 23.18 -15.10
CA LEU A 244 -5.89 24.54 -15.45
C LEU A 244 -6.53 25.04 -16.76
N GLY A 245 -7.40 24.24 -17.40
CA GLY A 245 -8.05 24.59 -18.65
C GLY A 245 -7.18 24.39 -19.89
N LEU A 246 -6.08 23.66 -19.77
CA LEU A 246 -5.26 23.27 -20.91
C LEU A 246 -5.94 22.08 -21.61
N ASP A 247 -6.16 22.21 -22.90
CA ASP A 247 -6.67 21.14 -23.74
C ASP A 247 -5.49 20.20 -24.09
N LEU A 248 -5.50 19.02 -23.48
CA LEU A 248 -4.61 17.93 -23.87
C LEU A 248 -5.34 17.11 -24.93
N SER A 249 -5.42 17.65 -26.14
CA SER A 249 -6.12 17.04 -27.28
C SER A 249 -5.41 15.80 -27.86
N THR A 250 -4.24 15.47 -27.39
CA THR A 250 -3.51 14.26 -27.77
C THR A 250 -3.74 13.18 -26.72
N ASP A 251 -4.17 12.01 -27.17
CA ASP A 251 -4.18 10.77 -26.38
C ASP A 251 -2.74 10.33 -26.14
N TRP A 252 -1.99 11.13 -25.33
CA TRP A 252 -0.61 10.81 -24.96
C TRP A 252 -0.47 9.38 -24.42
N GLU A 253 -1.56 8.81 -23.90
CA GLU A 253 -1.63 7.43 -23.46
C GLU A 253 -1.40 6.45 -24.61
N ASP A 254 -1.97 6.73 -25.79
CA ASP A 254 -1.81 5.90 -26.97
C ASP A 254 -0.40 6.00 -27.56
N GLU A 255 0.29 7.12 -27.33
CA GLU A 255 1.68 7.31 -27.77
C GLU A 255 2.69 6.64 -26.82
N VAL A 256 2.52 6.80 -25.50
CA VAL A 256 3.49 6.36 -24.49
C VAL A 256 3.29 4.88 -24.09
N TYR A 257 2.05 4.39 -24.15
CA TYR A 257 1.73 3.03 -23.72
C TYR A 257 2.47 1.92 -24.50
N PRO A 258 2.62 1.97 -25.84
CA PRO A 258 3.40 1.00 -26.58
C PRO A 258 4.87 0.94 -26.17
N ASP A 259 5.48 2.08 -25.86
CA ASP A 259 6.88 2.16 -25.45
C ASP A 259 7.08 1.53 -24.08
N ILE A 260 6.19 1.85 -23.12
CA ILE A 260 6.21 1.24 -21.79
C ILE A 260 6.01 -0.28 -21.86
N LEU A 261 5.08 -0.78 -22.70
CA LEU A 261 4.90 -2.22 -22.90
C LEU A 261 6.14 -2.88 -23.51
N GLY A 262 6.83 -2.20 -24.41
CA GLY A 262 8.06 -2.68 -25.00
C GLY A 262 9.17 -2.90 -23.98
N GLU A 263 9.28 -2.02 -22.99
CA GLU A 263 10.30 -2.11 -21.94
C GLU A 263 9.95 -3.10 -20.81
N ILE A 264 8.65 -3.40 -20.58
CA ILE A 264 8.21 -4.38 -19.58
C ILE A 264 8.40 -5.82 -20.08
N ARG A 265 8.42 -6.06 -21.39
CA ARG A 265 8.62 -7.38 -22.00
C ARG A 265 10.08 -7.78 -22.05
#